data_41139d734b9919baadb1bcf56af21dbc
#
_entry.id   41139d734b9919baadb1bcf56af21dbc
#
_cell.length_a   1.000
_cell.length_b   1.000
_cell.length_c   1.000
_cell.angle_alpha   90.00
_cell.angle_beta   90.00
_cell.angle_gamma   90.00
#
_symmetry.space_group_name_H-M   'P 1'
#
loop_
_entity.id
_entity.type
_entity.pdbx_description
1 polymer ?
#
loop_
_entity_poly.entity_id
_entity_poly.type
_entity_poly.pdbx_seq_one_letter_code
_entity_poly.pdbx_strand_id
1 'polypeptide(L)'
;YRSGQMKAIAAGAGPTFSSISRTYDGTYSAQRQELVEGYAVYATLSNEFIGRIVRPVYEQFIAAAVASGQLRVPAGTQPGTLASASYMPPAMPWIDPRKEAEAWGMLEDRAYASGPEIIRKRGGNPLDVLEQQGRWLREKAAEGVPDNAARVQTSVTLQTE
;
A
#
# COMPACT_ATOMS: atom_id res chain seq x y z
N TYR A 1 0.80 -24.67 -30.47
CA TYR A 1 1.82 -23.75 -30.94
C TYR A 1 1.64 -22.34 -30.37
N ARG A 2 0.47 -21.71 -30.53
CA ARG A 2 0.17 -20.35 -30.03
C ARG A 2 0.36 -20.19 -28.51
N SER A 3 -0.11 -21.15 -27.72
CA SER A 3 0.03 -21.11 -26.25
C SER A 3 1.50 -21.14 -25.81
N GLY A 4 2.35 -21.92 -26.47
CA GLY A 4 3.78 -21.97 -26.16
C GLY A 4 4.50 -20.64 -26.47
N GLN A 5 4.15 -20.00 -27.57
CA GLN A 5 4.71 -18.68 -27.91
C GLN A 5 4.26 -17.60 -26.91
N MET A 6 2.98 -17.60 -26.50
CA MET A 6 2.48 -16.65 -25.50
C MET A 6 3.15 -16.85 -24.13
N LYS A 7 3.43 -18.11 -23.73
CA LYS A 7 4.20 -18.39 -22.51
C LYS A 7 5.63 -17.88 -22.60
N ALA A 8 6.29 -18.04 -23.75
CA ALA A 8 7.64 -17.51 -23.95
C ALA A 8 7.69 -15.98 -23.92
N ILE A 9 6.69 -15.32 -24.52
CA ILE A 9 6.53 -13.87 -24.46
C ILE A 9 6.29 -13.40 -23.02
N ALA A 10 5.41 -14.07 -22.28
CA ALA A 10 5.15 -13.76 -20.88
C ALA A 10 6.42 -13.86 -20.04
N ALA A 11 7.15 -14.96 -20.18
CA ALA A 11 8.41 -15.17 -19.46
C ALA A 11 9.49 -14.14 -19.79
N GLY A 12 9.54 -13.65 -21.03
CA GLY A 12 10.51 -12.63 -21.44
C GLY A 12 10.12 -11.19 -21.09
N ALA A 13 8.81 -10.89 -21.08
CA ALA A 13 8.31 -9.54 -20.85
C ALA A 13 7.92 -9.26 -19.38
N GLY A 14 7.85 -10.29 -18.55
CA GLY A 14 7.54 -10.20 -17.10
C GLY A 14 6.08 -10.32 -16.69
N PRO A 15 5.05 -9.99 -17.53
CA PRO A 15 3.66 -10.25 -17.14
C PRO A 15 3.37 -11.74 -17.08
N THR A 16 2.34 -12.10 -16.30
CA THR A 16 1.91 -13.50 -16.20
C THR A 16 1.26 -14.00 -17.49
N PHE A 17 1.34 -15.32 -17.75
CA PHE A 17 0.68 -15.93 -18.92
C PHE A 17 -0.83 -15.67 -18.92
N SER A 18 -1.48 -15.81 -17.78
CA SER A 18 -2.92 -15.57 -17.65
C SER A 18 -3.31 -14.13 -17.97
N SER A 19 -2.46 -13.16 -17.61
CA SER A 19 -2.68 -11.74 -17.95
C SER A 19 -2.61 -11.48 -19.45
N ILE A 20 -1.69 -12.13 -20.16
CA ILE A 20 -1.51 -11.97 -21.63
C ILE A 20 -2.61 -12.73 -22.39
N SER A 21 -2.87 -13.98 -22.00
CA SER A 21 -3.81 -14.86 -22.69
C SER A 21 -5.27 -14.54 -22.39
N ARG A 22 -5.54 -13.86 -21.27
CA ARG A 22 -6.87 -13.66 -20.68
C ARG A 22 -7.58 -14.99 -20.38
N THR A 23 -6.78 -16.05 -20.15
CA THR A 23 -7.26 -17.40 -19.84
C THR A 23 -6.86 -17.71 -18.41
N TYR A 24 -7.83 -17.96 -17.55
CA TYR A 24 -7.64 -18.20 -16.12
C TYR A 24 -7.99 -19.66 -15.78
N ASP A 25 -7.37 -20.59 -16.49
CA ASP A 25 -7.55 -22.03 -16.31
C ASP A 25 -6.60 -22.52 -15.22
N GLY A 26 -7.09 -22.77 -14.04
CA GLY A 26 -6.28 -23.30 -12.96
C GLY A 26 -6.99 -23.30 -11.62
N THR A 27 -6.36 -23.95 -10.63
CA THR A 27 -6.86 -23.89 -9.26
C THR A 27 -6.61 -22.49 -8.68
N TYR A 28 -7.43 -22.10 -7.70
CA TYR A 28 -7.27 -20.85 -6.96
C TYR A 28 -5.84 -20.65 -6.44
N SER A 29 -5.22 -21.71 -5.93
CA SER A 29 -3.84 -21.66 -5.40
C SER A 29 -2.81 -21.38 -6.50
N ALA A 30 -2.97 -21.97 -7.68
CA ALA A 30 -2.06 -21.74 -8.82
C ALA A 30 -2.20 -20.29 -9.34
N GLN A 31 -3.42 -19.80 -9.48
CA GLN A 31 -3.66 -18.42 -9.89
C GLN A 31 -3.13 -17.40 -8.88
N ARG A 32 -3.25 -17.71 -7.58
CA ARG A 32 -2.69 -16.89 -6.52
C ARG A 32 -1.16 -16.84 -6.60
N GLN A 33 -0.51 -17.97 -6.78
CA GLN A 33 0.94 -18.05 -6.92
C GLN A 33 1.42 -17.24 -8.12
N GLU A 34 0.77 -17.40 -9.27
CA GLU A 34 1.06 -16.64 -10.49
C GLU A 34 0.93 -15.12 -10.26
N LEU A 35 -0.10 -14.68 -9.54
CA LEU A 35 -0.30 -13.28 -9.21
C LEU A 35 0.82 -12.74 -8.30
N VAL A 36 1.23 -13.49 -7.27
CA VAL A 36 2.32 -13.11 -6.35
C VAL A 36 3.64 -12.97 -7.11
N GLU A 37 3.97 -13.92 -7.98
CA GLU A 37 5.18 -13.87 -8.82
C GLU A 37 5.16 -12.68 -9.79
N GLY A 38 4.03 -12.42 -10.45
CA GLY A 38 3.85 -11.25 -11.33
C GLY A 38 4.02 -9.94 -10.58
N TYR A 39 3.57 -9.89 -9.33
CA TYR A 39 3.69 -8.68 -8.52
C TYR A 39 5.14 -8.34 -8.16
N ALA A 40 6.01 -9.33 -7.98
CA ALA A 40 7.44 -9.10 -7.75
C ALA A 40 8.10 -8.36 -8.93
N VAL A 41 7.72 -8.71 -10.16
CA VAL A 41 8.19 -8.02 -11.37
C VAL A 41 7.67 -6.58 -11.41
N TYR A 42 6.38 -6.37 -11.14
CA TYR A 42 5.78 -5.02 -11.12
C TYR A 42 6.37 -4.15 -10.03
N ALA A 43 6.71 -4.70 -8.86
CA ALA A 43 7.38 -3.96 -7.79
C ALA A 43 8.76 -3.47 -8.23
N THR A 44 9.53 -4.30 -8.95
CA THR A 44 10.83 -3.91 -9.49
C THR A 44 10.71 -2.78 -10.51
N LEU A 45 9.78 -2.90 -11.47
CA LEU A 45 9.52 -1.87 -12.48
C LEU A 45 9.03 -0.56 -11.84
N SER A 46 8.17 -0.63 -10.84
CA SER A 46 7.69 0.54 -10.11
C SER A 46 8.82 1.25 -9.37
N ASN A 47 9.71 0.52 -8.72
CA ASN A 47 10.86 1.09 -8.03
C ASN A 47 11.82 1.76 -9.00
N GLU A 48 12.09 1.15 -10.17
CA GLU A 48 12.90 1.78 -11.20
C GLU A 48 12.23 3.05 -11.76
N PHE A 49 10.94 3.03 -12.03
CA PHE A 49 10.19 4.19 -12.50
C PHE A 49 10.23 5.33 -11.48
N ILE A 50 10.00 5.02 -10.21
CA ILE A 50 10.08 6.00 -9.12
C ILE A 50 11.50 6.59 -9.05
N GLY A 51 12.52 5.76 -9.05
CA GLY A 51 13.91 6.19 -8.92
C GLY A 51 14.41 7.02 -10.11
N ARG A 52 14.02 6.64 -11.32
CA ARG A 52 14.53 7.27 -12.55
C ARG A 52 13.71 8.46 -13.03
N ILE A 53 12.43 8.50 -12.71
CA ILE A 53 11.51 9.52 -13.25
C ILE A 53 10.84 10.31 -12.14
N VAL A 54 10.08 9.66 -11.25
CA VAL A 54 9.22 10.37 -10.30
C VAL A 54 10.03 11.21 -9.32
N ARG A 55 11.07 10.63 -8.74
CA ARG A 55 11.94 11.33 -7.77
C ARG A 55 12.66 12.53 -8.39
N PRO A 56 13.38 12.40 -9.52
CA PRO A 56 14.05 13.56 -10.12
C PRO A 56 13.08 14.67 -10.53
N VAL A 57 11.90 14.31 -11.06
CA VAL A 57 10.87 15.30 -11.41
C VAL A 57 10.36 16.03 -10.19
N TYR A 58 10.09 15.33 -9.09
CA TYR A 58 9.65 15.94 -7.84
C TYR A 58 10.72 16.86 -7.25
N GLU A 59 11.99 16.43 -7.22
CA GLU A 59 13.11 17.24 -6.74
C GLU A 59 13.26 18.53 -7.54
N GLN A 60 13.17 18.45 -8.87
CA GLN A 60 13.21 19.62 -9.76
C GLN A 60 12.00 20.53 -9.55
N PHE A 61 10.81 19.97 -9.36
CA PHE A 61 9.60 20.73 -9.08
C PHE A 61 9.74 21.54 -7.78
N ILE A 62 10.21 20.92 -6.70
CA ILE A 62 10.45 21.61 -5.42
C ILE A 62 11.52 22.70 -5.57
N ALA A 63 12.63 22.41 -6.25
CA ALA A 63 13.67 23.39 -6.50
C ALA A 63 13.14 24.62 -7.28
N ALA A 64 12.34 24.39 -8.32
CA ALA A 64 11.73 25.45 -9.11
C ALA A 64 10.69 26.26 -8.28
N ALA A 65 9.90 25.59 -7.44
CA ALA A 65 8.91 26.26 -6.59
C ALA A 65 9.58 27.17 -5.53
N VAL A 66 10.73 26.75 -4.99
CA VAL A 66 11.54 27.58 -4.10
C VAL A 66 12.16 28.75 -4.86
N ALA A 67 12.79 28.49 -6.01
CA ALA A 67 13.44 29.52 -6.81
C ALA A 67 12.47 30.61 -7.30
N SER A 68 11.23 30.23 -7.61
CA SER A 68 10.18 31.18 -8.02
C SER A 68 9.50 31.90 -6.84
N GLY A 69 9.83 31.55 -5.59
CA GLY A 69 9.22 32.13 -4.40
C GLY A 69 7.78 31.63 -4.11
N GLN A 70 7.28 30.67 -4.87
CA GLN A 70 5.96 30.06 -4.63
C GLN A 70 5.97 29.20 -3.36
N LEU A 71 7.08 28.53 -3.08
CA LEU A 71 7.29 27.77 -1.85
C LEU A 71 8.22 28.53 -0.91
N ARG A 72 7.71 28.94 0.25
CA ARG A 72 8.51 29.56 1.31
C ARG A 72 9.09 28.46 2.19
N VAL A 73 10.42 28.43 2.29
CA VAL A 73 11.12 27.47 3.15
C VAL A 73 11.10 28.00 4.58
N PRO A 74 10.59 27.25 5.57
CA PRO A 74 10.66 27.66 6.97
C PRO A 74 12.10 27.84 7.45
N ALA A 75 12.33 28.80 8.34
CA ALA A 75 13.64 29.01 8.93
C ALA A 75 14.10 27.73 9.69
N GLY A 76 15.34 27.34 9.50
CA GLY A 76 15.92 26.14 10.12
C GLY A 76 15.69 24.84 9.35
N THR A 77 14.99 24.86 8.22
CA THR A 77 14.85 23.67 7.38
C THR A 77 16.20 23.28 6.76
N GLN A 78 16.61 22.04 6.95
CA GLN A 78 17.81 21.53 6.30
C GLN A 78 17.57 21.37 4.79
N PRO A 79 18.47 21.88 3.92
CA PRO A 79 18.26 21.84 2.46
C PRO A 79 17.96 20.46 1.89
N GLY A 80 18.57 19.40 2.42
CA GLY A 80 18.37 18.03 1.98
C GLY A 80 17.02 17.40 2.35
N THR A 81 16.27 18.01 3.29
CA THR A 81 14.99 17.47 3.73
C THR A 81 13.78 18.03 2.97
N LEU A 82 13.98 19.16 2.29
CA LEU A 82 12.88 19.86 1.61
C LEU A 82 12.24 19.03 0.49
N ALA A 83 13.03 18.27 -0.24
CA ALA A 83 12.57 17.37 -1.28
C ALA A 83 12.44 15.89 -0.80
N SER A 84 12.56 15.66 0.51
CA SER A 84 12.40 14.32 1.06
C SER A 84 10.94 13.90 0.97
N ALA A 85 10.68 12.86 0.19
CA ALA A 85 9.33 12.30 -0.02
C ALA A 85 9.35 10.78 0.01
N SER A 86 8.29 10.19 0.51
CA SER A 86 8.05 8.76 0.43
C SER A 86 7.18 8.45 -0.79
N TYR A 87 7.66 7.57 -1.65
CA TYR A 87 6.93 7.14 -2.84
C TYR A 87 6.32 5.77 -2.58
N MET A 88 5.01 5.66 -2.72
CA MET A 88 4.28 4.44 -2.48
C MET A 88 3.66 3.96 -3.79
N PRO A 89 4.20 2.88 -4.39
CA PRO A 89 3.58 2.27 -5.56
C PRO A 89 2.25 1.62 -5.16
N PRO A 90 1.37 1.31 -6.13
CA PRO A 90 0.15 0.56 -5.87
C PRO A 90 0.46 -0.74 -5.13
N ALA A 91 -0.28 -0.98 -4.06
CA ALA A 91 -0.15 -2.22 -3.29
C ALA A 91 -0.81 -3.39 -4.03
N MET A 92 -0.32 -4.60 -3.79
CA MET A 92 -0.95 -5.81 -4.30
C MET A 92 -2.41 -5.89 -3.83
N PRO A 93 -3.39 -6.07 -4.73
CA PRO A 93 -4.78 -6.26 -4.34
C PRO A 93 -4.94 -7.48 -3.45
N TRP A 94 -5.79 -7.39 -2.46
CA TRP A 94 -6.11 -8.54 -1.63
C TRP A 94 -6.92 -9.56 -2.44
N ILE A 95 -6.48 -10.81 -2.41
CA ILE A 95 -7.16 -11.92 -3.05
C ILE A 95 -8.30 -12.42 -2.16
N ASP A 96 -8.03 -12.53 -0.86
CA ASP A 96 -9.02 -12.86 0.18
C ASP A 96 -8.93 -11.79 1.28
N PRO A 97 -9.72 -10.71 1.17
CA PRO A 97 -9.63 -9.56 2.08
C PRO A 97 -9.81 -9.93 3.55
N ARG A 98 -10.65 -10.95 3.84
CA ARG A 98 -10.91 -11.38 5.21
C ARG A 98 -9.67 -12.06 5.82
N LYS A 99 -9.14 -13.08 5.14
CA LYS A 99 -7.98 -13.82 5.63
C LYS A 99 -6.74 -12.94 5.74
N GLU A 100 -6.57 -12.02 4.80
CA GLU A 100 -5.44 -11.09 4.83
C GLU A 100 -5.56 -10.08 5.96
N ALA A 101 -6.77 -9.55 6.22
CA ALA A 101 -7.01 -8.67 7.36
C ALA A 101 -6.78 -9.38 8.71
N GLU A 102 -7.28 -10.61 8.84
CA GLU A 102 -7.05 -11.44 10.03
C GLU A 102 -5.56 -11.75 10.22
N ALA A 103 -4.83 -12.09 9.16
CA ALA A 103 -3.38 -12.34 9.22
C ALA A 103 -2.60 -11.09 9.63
N TRP A 104 -2.91 -9.93 9.08
CA TRP A 104 -2.25 -8.67 9.46
C TRP A 104 -2.55 -8.28 10.90
N GLY A 105 -3.81 -8.45 11.37
CA GLY A 105 -4.16 -8.24 12.77
C GLY A 105 -3.35 -9.15 13.70
N MET A 106 -3.25 -10.44 13.38
CA MET A 106 -2.43 -11.37 14.18
C MET A 106 -0.95 -11.01 14.23
N LEU A 107 -0.39 -10.47 13.15
CA LEU A 107 1.01 -10.03 13.11
C LEU A 107 1.24 -8.80 13.97
N GLU A 108 0.28 -7.87 13.99
CA GLU A 108 0.32 -6.68 14.83
C GLU A 108 0.15 -7.05 16.31
N ASP A 109 -0.82 -7.89 16.65
CA ASP A 109 -1.06 -8.37 18.02
C ASP A 109 0.15 -9.09 18.63
N ARG A 110 0.94 -9.78 17.80
CA ARG A 110 2.16 -10.48 18.21
C ARG A 110 3.42 -9.63 18.11
N ALA A 111 3.30 -8.35 17.78
CA ALA A 111 4.41 -7.42 17.54
C ALA A 111 5.41 -7.88 16.45
N TYR A 112 4.98 -8.69 15.48
CA TYR A 112 5.76 -9.07 14.31
C TYR A 112 5.70 -8.03 13.19
N ALA A 113 4.68 -7.18 13.19
CA ALA A 113 4.57 -6.03 12.31
C ALA A 113 3.95 -4.86 13.08
N SER A 114 4.26 -3.65 12.69
CA SER A 114 3.63 -2.45 13.27
C SER A 114 2.49 -1.95 12.38
N GLY A 115 1.48 -1.30 12.97
CA GLY A 115 0.38 -0.66 12.23
C GLY A 115 0.87 0.28 11.11
N PRO A 116 1.87 1.16 11.35
CA PRO A 116 2.47 1.97 10.30
C PRO A 116 3.11 1.16 9.15
N GLU A 117 3.71 0.02 9.44
CA GLU A 117 4.27 -0.87 8.40
C GLU A 117 3.16 -1.48 7.54
N ILE A 118 2.10 -1.96 8.16
CA ILE A 118 0.93 -2.54 7.48
C ILE A 118 0.30 -1.49 6.55
N ILE A 119 0.12 -0.26 7.04
CA ILE A 119 -0.44 0.85 6.27
C ILE A 119 0.43 1.14 5.03
N ARG A 120 1.77 1.20 5.19
CA ARG A 120 2.69 1.40 4.05
C ARG A 120 2.63 0.27 3.04
N LYS A 121 2.60 -0.99 3.49
CA LYS A 121 2.45 -2.16 2.61
C LYS A 121 1.15 -2.14 1.81
N ARG A 122 0.13 -1.46 2.32
CA ARG A 122 -1.14 -1.23 1.63
C ARG A 122 -1.15 0.02 0.74
N GLY A 123 -0.02 0.73 0.64
CA GLY A 123 0.10 1.94 -0.16
C GLY A 123 -0.48 3.20 0.50
N GLY A 124 -0.72 3.16 1.81
CA GLY A 124 -1.20 4.29 2.60
C GLY A 124 -0.07 5.04 3.32
N ASN A 125 -0.29 6.32 3.61
CA ASN A 125 0.57 7.08 4.52
C ASN A 125 0.06 6.91 5.96
N PRO A 126 0.89 6.41 6.90
CA PRO A 126 0.46 6.20 8.28
C PRO A 126 -0.03 7.45 9.00
N LEU A 127 0.59 8.61 8.75
CA LEU A 127 0.20 9.86 9.38
C LEU A 127 -1.17 10.33 8.89
N ASP A 128 -1.43 10.24 7.58
CA ASP A 128 -2.72 10.61 6.99
C ASP A 128 -3.83 9.69 7.49
N VAL A 129 -3.56 8.38 7.56
CA VAL A 129 -4.52 7.40 8.09
C VAL A 129 -4.84 7.70 9.55
N LEU A 130 -3.83 7.98 10.38
CA LEU A 130 -4.02 8.30 11.79
C LEU A 130 -4.84 9.60 11.96
N GLU A 131 -4.53 10.64 11.19
CA GLU A 131 -5.27 11.91 11.22
C GLU A 131 -6.73 11.72 10.80
N GLN A 132 -6.97 11.00 9.71
CA GLN A 132 -8.31 10.70 9.21
C GLN A 132 -9.13 9.91 10.22
N GLN A 133 -8.54 8.87 10.82
CA GLN A 133 -9.19 8.07 11.86
C GLN A 133 -9.50 8.92 13.11
N GLY A 134 -8.55 9.71 13.58
CA GLY A 134 -8.76 10.60 14.71
C GLY A 134 -9.84 11.65 14.46
N ARG A 135 -9.93 12.21 13.25
CA ARG A 135 -10.99 13.12 12.85
C ARG A 135 -12.34 12.41 12.85
N TRP A 136 -12.42 11.26 12.21
CA TRP A 136 -13.63 10.46 12.12
C TRP A 136 -14.18 10.03 13.49
N LEU A 137 -13.32 9.62 14.40
CA LEU A 137 -13.73 9.26 15.78
C LEU A 137 -14.30 10.46 16.55
N ARG A 138 -13.71 11.65 16.40
CA ARG A 138 -14.24 12.89 17.01
C ARG A 138 -15.60 13.26 16.42
N GLU A 139 -15.78 13.18 15.12
CA GLU A 139 -17.05 13.45 14.44
C GLU A 139 -18.14 12.48 14.88
N LYS A 140 -17.82 11.18 14.95
CA LYS A 140 -18.74 10.15 15.47
C LYS A 140 -19.17 10.46 16.92
N ALA A 141 -18.22 10.84 17.77
CA ALA A 141 -18.52 11.16 19.16
C ALA A 141 -19.42 12.40 19.26
N ALA A 142 -19.19 13.42 18.44
CA ALA A 142 -20.02 14.64 18.39
C ALA A 142 -21.46 14.36 17.94
N GLU A 143 -21.66 13.41 17.03
CA GLU A 143 -22.97 12.99 16.52
C GLU A 143 -23.63 11.89 17.37
N GLY A 144 -22.99 11.45 18.48
CA GLY A 144 -23.51 10.39 19.33
C GLY A 144 -23.51 8.99 18.69
N VAL A 145 -22.73 8.79 17.62
CA VAL A 145 -22.60 7.49 16.94
C VAL A 145 -21.66 6.59 17.74
N PRO A 146 -22.10 5.42 18.22
CA PRO A 146 -21.26 4.57 19.05
C PRO A 146 -20.07 4.01 18.26
N ASP A 147 -18.91 3.94 18.90
CA ASP A 147 -17.75 3.26 18.32
C ASP A 147 -17.93 1.75 18.40
N ASN A 148 -17.90 1.08 17.25
CA ASN A 148 -18.04 -0.39 17.17
C ASN A 148 -16.87 -1.14 17.83
N ALA A 149 -15.69 -0.52 17.97
CA ALA A 149 -14.57 -1.10 18.69
C ALA A 149 -14.87 -1.30 20.18
N ALA A 150 -15.61 -0.39 20.80
CA ALA A 150 -16.04 -0.52 22.21
C ALA A 150 -17.04 -1.68 22.42
N ARG A 151 -17.86 -2.01 21.42
CA ARG A 151 -18.81 -3.13 21.49
C ARG A 151 -18.13 -4.50 21.48
N VAL A 152 -17.02 -4.65 20.75
CA VAL A 152 -16.27 -5.91 20.70
C VAL A 152 -15.60 -6.21 22.04
N GLN A 153 -15.06 -5.21 22.72
CA GLN A 153 -14.45 -5.38 24.04
C GLN A 153 -15.47 -5.76 25.10
N THR A 154 -16.68 -5.17 25.09
CA THR A 154 -17.74 -5.48 26.06
C THR A 154 -18.28 -6.91 25.86
N SER A 155 -18.36 -7.41 24.64
CA SER A 155 -18.83 -8.78 24.36
C SER A 155 -17.83 -9.85 24.77
N VAL A 156 -16.53 -9.56 24.73
CA VAL A 156 -15.48 -10.48 25.19
C VAL A 156 -15.48 -10.60 26.71
N THR A 157 -15.71 -9.50 27.43
CA THR A 157 -15.74 -9.50 28.90
C THR A 157 -16.96 -10.24 29.46
N LEU A 158 -18.10 -10.23 28.76
CA LEU A 158 -19.30 -10.95 29.17
C LEU A 158 -19.27 -12.47 28.88
N GLN A 159 -18.31 -12.96 28.11
CA GLN A 159 -18.13 -14.40 27.84
C GLN A 159 -17.12 -15.08 28.77
N THR A 160 -16.47 -14.32 29.66
CA THR A 160 -15.46 -14.81 30.62
C THR A 160 -15.95 -14.85 32.06
N GLU A 161 -17.22 -14.56 32.33
CA GLU A 161 -17.95 -14.82 33.60
C GLU A 161 -18.88 -16.03 33.45
#